data_9417d487e4bc50ec691d17a7cc026d05
#
_entry.id   9417d487e4bc50ec691d17a7cc026d05
#
_cell.length_a   1.000
_cell.length_b   1.000
_cell.length_c   1.000
_cell.angle_alpha   90.00
_cell.angle_beta   90.00
_cell.angle_gamma   90.00
#
_symmetry.space_group_name_H-M   'P 1'
#
loop_
_entity.id
_entity.type
_entity.pdbx_description
1 polymer ?
#
loop_
_entity_poly.entity_id
_entity_poly.type
_entity_poly.pdbx_seq_one_letter_code
_entity_poly.pdbx_strand_id
1 'polypeptide(L)'
;VQRPPAPVQPLMTTRSDGSQAVAAFEGLEFKFAQLDISTVNDDEELYLGAVERALGDRIITEEEAAELRTLAGELALTSEQIADAHRIFLRGVAASYWVDGIISASEHQDLIDVAVMLGLPESAAAEALRDPSVFAPTTDARLTPGDRIVFTGDMETPRPELEAAAKAAGLRVVGSVSRLTKILVAADPASESGKARKAREVGTPIVTEHVFLRRL
;
A
#
# COMPACT_ATOMS: atom_id res chain seq x y z
N VAL A 1 -3.29 10.50 -41.58
CA VAL A 1 -3.72 9.11 -41.39
C VAL A 1 -3.00 8.60 -40.15
N GLN A 2 -3.68 8.64 -39.04
CA GLN A 2 -3.17 8.21 -37.76
C GLN A 2 -3.23 6.67 -37.70
N ARG A 3 -2.10 6.05 -37.43
CA ARG A 3 -1.95 4.60 -37.28
C ARG A 3 -2.73 4.18 -36.05
N PRO A 4 -3.58 3.15 -36.07
CA PRO A 4 -4.27 2.68 -34.89
C PRO A 4 -3.25 2.20 -33.84
N PRO A 5 -3.52 2.39 -32.54
CA PRO A 5 -2.64 1.93 -31.47
C PRO A 5 -2.43 0.41 -31.58
N ALA A 6 -1.21 -0.02 -31.29
CA ALA A 6 -0.86 -1.44 -31.28
C ALA A 6 -1.71 -2.17 -30.24
N PRO A 7 -2.14 -3.42 -30.50
CA PRO A 7 -2.94 -4.18 -29.56
C PRO A 7 -2.17 -4.36 -28.25
N VAL A 8 -2.84 -4.02 -27.15
CA VAL A 8 -2.38 -4.30 -25.79
C VAL A 8 -2.12 -5.82 -25.70
N GLN A 9 -0.90 -6.20 -25.36
CA GLN A 9 -0.57 -7.61 -25.20
C GLN A 9 -1.39 -8.23 -24.08
N PRO A 10 -1.84 -9.49 -24.20
CA PRO A 10 -2.76 -10.10 -23.26
C PRO A 10 -2.09 -10.31 -21.90
N LEU A 11 -2.78 -9.84 -20.86
CA LEU A 11 -2.62 -10.29 -19.47
C LEU A 11 -2.89 -11.81 -19.45
N MET A 12 -1.88 -12.63 -19.46
CA MET A 12 -2.05 -14.08 -19.33
C MET A 12 -0.83 -14.75 -18.72
N THR A 13 -1.00 -15.29 -17.53
CA THR A 13 -0.43 -16.61 -17.21
C THR A 13 -1.26 -17.28 -16.14
N THR A 14 -1.97 -18.34 -16.53
CA THR A 14 -2.60 -19.29 -15.62
C THR A 14 -1.53 -20.09 -14.90
N ARG A 15 -1.43 -19.94 -13.59
CA ARG A 15 -0.78 -20.92 -12.72
C ARG A 15 -1.85 -21.73 -12.02
N SER A 16 -1.95 -23.02 -12.36
CA SER A 16 -2.74 -23.99 -11.63
C SER A 16 -1.98 -24.45 -10.39
N ASP A 17 -2.24 -23.83 -9.26
CA ASP A 17 -2.08 -24.42 -7.93
C ASP A 17 -2.89 -23.60 -6.92
N GLY A 18 -4.05 -24.12 -6.60
CA GLY A 18 -5.04 -23.42 -5.76
C GLY A 18 -4.89 -23.75 -4.29
N SER A 19 -3.85 -23.32 -3.61
CA SER A 19 -3.89 -23.31 -2.16
C SER A 19 -2.71 -22.53 -1.58
N GLN A 20 -2.98 -21.38 -1.08
CA GLN A 20 -2.29 -20.58 -0.04
C GLN A 20 -2.21 -19.04 -0.26
N ALA A 21 -3.10 -18.42 -1.02
CA ALA A 21 -3.00 -16.98 -1.33
C ALA A 21 -4.10 -16.09 -0.73
N VAL A 22 -4.93 -16.55 0.19
CA VAL A 22 -6.14 -15.81 0.60
C VAL A 22 -5.93 -14.79 1.72
N ALA A 23 -4.80 -14.76 2.41
CA ALA A 23 -4.68 -14.00 3.67
C ALA A 23 -4.11 -12.57 3.56
N ALA A 24 -3.63 -12.10 2.41
CA ALA A 24 -2.86 -10.84 2.33
C ALA A 24 -3.59 -9.64 1.71
N PHE A 25 -4.84 -9.79 1.24
CA PHE A 25 -5.60 -8.71 0.59
C PHE A 25 -6.64 -8.01 1.49
N GLU A 26 -6.89 -8.50 2.70
CA GLU A 26 -7.70 -7.75 3.66
C GLU A 26 -6.99 -6.45 4.04
N GLY A 27 -7.38 -5.35 3.45
CA GLY A 27 -6.86 -4.02 3.74
C GLY A 27 -6.29 -3.25 2.55
N LEU A 28 -6.33 -3.75 1.31
CA LEU A 28 -5.92 -3.00 0.12
C LEU A 28 -6.79 -1.76 -0.12
N GLU A 29 -8.11 -1.83 0.08
CA GLU A 29 -9.01 -0.67 -0.01
C GLU A 29 -8.53 0.52 0.84
N PHE A 30 -7.98 0.25 2.02
CA PHE A 30 -7.43 1.29 2.89
C PHE A 30 -6.13 1.91 2.35
N LYS A 31 -5.41 1.22 1.49
CA LYS A 31 -4.06 1.62 1.04
C LYS A 31 -4.06 2.37 -0.27
N PHE A 32 -5.03 2.12 -1.15
CA PHE A 32 -5.25 2.98 -2.31
C PHE A 32 -5.62 4.41 -1.91
N ALA A 33 -6.41 4.56 -0.82
CA ALA A 33 -6.68 5.88 -0.24
C ALA A 33 -5.43 6.61 0.31
N GLN A 34 -4.30 5.92 0.41
CA GLN A 34 -3.03 6.47 0.92
C GLN A 34 -1.96 6.65 -0.16
N LEU A 35 -2.20 6.16 -1.39
CA LEU A 35 -1.32 6.46 -2.52
C LEU A 35 -1.53 7.92 -2.93
N ASP A 36 -0.44 8.60 -3.26
CA ASP A 36 -0.53 9.88 -3.94
C ASP A 36 -1.01 9.63 -5.38
N ILE A 37 -2.33 9.65 -5.55
CA ILE A 37 -2.99 9.56 -6.87
C ILE A 37 -3.29 10.95 -7.44
N SER A 38 -2.66 12.00 -6.93
CA SER A 38 -2.89 13.38 -7.38
C SER A 38 -2.59 13.60 -8.88
N THR A 39 -1.85 12.70 -9.48
CA THR A 39 -1.56 12.68 -10.93
C THR A 39 -2.51 11.81 -11.74
N VAL A 40 -3.41 11.08 -11.10
CA VAL A 40 -4.38 10.17 -11.72
C VAL A 40 -5.65 10.97 -12.04
N ASN A 41 -6.15 10.87 -13.24
CA ASN A 41 -7.42 11.48 -13.61
C ASN A 41 -8.60 10.54 -13.26
N ASP A 42 -9.83 11.05 -13.34
CA ASP A 42 -11.04 10.32 -12.97
C ASP A 42 -11.21 8.98 -13.72
N ASP A 43 -10.80 8.94 -15.00
CA ASP A 43 -10.88 7.74 -15.84
C ASP A 43 -9.85 6.69 -15.43
N GLU A 44 -8.65 7.12 -15.12
CA GLU A 44 -7.58 6.26 -14.59
C GLU A 44 -7.93 5.73 -13.19
N GLU A 45 -8.56 6.54 -12.33
CA GLU A 45 -9.05 6.12 -11.01
C GLU A 45 -10.14 5.05 -11.15
N LEU A 46 -11.09 5.24 -12.08
CA LEU A 46 -12.12 4.24 -12.35
C LEU A 46 -11.52 2.92 -12.85
N TYR A 47 -10.52 2.99 -13.72
CA TYR A 47 -9.78 1.82 -14.19
C TYR A 47 -9.02 1.12 -13.08
N LEU A 48 -8.32 1.85 -12.22
CA LEU A 48 -7.63 1.30 -11.04
C LEU A 48 -8.57 0.55 -10.11
N GLY A 49 -9.77 1.08 -9.88
CA GLY A 49 -10.78 0.38 -9.08
C GLY A 49 -11.29 -0.92 -9.73
N ALA A 50 -11.26 -1.03 -11.05
CA ALA A 50 -11.56 -2.27 -11.75
C ALA A 50 -10.41 -3.28 -11.64
N VAL A 51 -9.15 -2.83 -11.75
CA VAL A 51 -7.95 -3.66 -11.54
C VAL A 51 -7.93 -4.23 -10.12
N GLU A 52 -8.27 -3.42 -9.11
CA GLU A 52 -8.36 -3.85 -7.71
C GLU A 52 -9.38 -4.98 -7.54
N ARG A 53 -10.56 -4.84 -8.12
CA ARG A 53 -11.59 -5.89 -8.05
C ARG A 53 -11.16 -7.17 -8.75
N ALA A 54 -10.55 -7.07 -9.93
CA ALA A 54 -10.06 -8.22 -10.71
C ALA A 54 -8.92 -8.98 -9.99
N LEU A 55 -8.10 -8.27 -9.23
CA LEU A 55 -7.01 -8.88 -8.46
C LEU A 55 -7.41 -9.26 -7.03
N GLY A 56 -8.68 -9.12 -6.66
CA GLY A 56 -9.16 -9.38 -5.30
C GLY A 56 -8.91 -10.81 -4.79
N ASP A 57 -8.91 -11.78 -5.68
CA ASP A 57 -8.57 -13.18 -5.39
C ASP A 57 -7.16 -13.59 -5.88
N ARG A 58 -6.37 -12.63 -6.36
CA ARG A 58 -5.01 -12.79 -6.91
C ARG A 58 -4.91 -13.61 -8.19
N ILE A 59 -5.99 -13.75 -8.91
CA ILE A 59 -6.05 -14.44 -10.20
C ILE A 59 -6.82 -13.54 -11.13
N ILE A 60 -6.20 -13.07 -12.22
CA ILE A 60 -6.95 -12.42 -13.29
C ILE A 60 -7.40 -13.50 -14.26
N THR A 61 -8.68 -13.77 -14.29
CA THR A 61 -9.28 -14.68 -15.27
C THR A 61 -9.29 -14.06 -16.67
N GLU A 62 -9.46 -14.89 -17.70
CA GLU A 62 -9.56 -14.39 -19.08
C GLU A 62 -10.77 -13.46 -19.26
N GLU A 63 -11.85 -13.71 -18.54
CA GLU A 63 -13.06 -12.90 -18.50
C GLU A 63 -12.80 -11.52 -17.92
N GLU A 64 -12.16 -11.44 -16.74
CA GLU A 64 -11.77 -10.19 -16.09
C GLU A 64 -10.75 -9.40 -16.92
N ALA A 65 -9.78 -10.08 -17.53
CA ALA A 65 -8.85 -9.43 -18.45
C ALA A 65 -9.56 -8.85 -19.69
N ALA A 66 -10.61 -9.49 -20.18
CA ALA A 66 -11.42 -8.97 -21.27
C ALA A 66 -12.26 -7.75 -20.82
N GLU A 67 -12.83 -7.80 -19.62
CA GLU A 67 -13.56 -6.66 -19.02
C GLU A 67 -12.63 -5.46 -18.81
N LEU A 68 -11.44 -5.66 -18.28
CA LEU A 68 -10.45 -4.58 -18.12
C LEU A 68 -10.06 -3.95 -19.46
N ARG A 69 -9.86 -4.76 -20.51
CA ARG A 69 -9.57 -4.25 -21.85
C ARG A 69 -10.73 -3.45 -22.42
N THR A 70 -11.96 -3.91 -22.21
CA THR A 70 -13.18 -3.22 -22.65
C THR A 70 -13.31 -1.89 -21.95
N LEU A 71 -13.19 -1.86 -20.63
CA LEU A 71 -13.24 -0.65 -19.81
C LEU A 71 -12.16 0.36 -20.23
N ALA A 72 -10.92 -0.09 -20.42
CA ALA A 72 -9.85 0.78 -20.89
C ALA A 72 -10.15 1.41 -22.26
N GLY A 73 -10.81 0.65 -23.15
CA GLY A 73 -11.27 1.15 -24.43
C GLY A 73 -12.42 2.17 -24.32
N GLU A 74 -13.37 1.94 -23.43
CA GLU A 74 -14.48 2.86 -23.14
C GLU A 74 -14.00 4.18 -22.54
N LEU A 75 -12.99 4.11 -21.66
CA LEU A 75 -12.34 5.27 -21.06
C LEU A 75 -11.30 5.93 -21.98
N ALA A 76 -11.10 5.40 -23.19
CA ALA A 76 -10.11 5.85 -24.17
C ALA A 76 -8.68 5.97 -23.60
N LEU A 77 -8.32 5.12 -22.64
CA LEU A 77 -6.99 5.10 -22.05
C LEU A 77 -5.92 4.65 -23.04
N THR A 78 -4.82 5.35 -23.08
CA THR A 78 -3.66 4.95 -23.87
C THR A 78 -2.91 3.79 -23.19
N SER A 79 -2.13 3.05 -23.97
CA SER A 79 -1.28 1.98 -23.40
C SER A 79 -0.30 2.47 -22.33
N GLU A 80 0.14 3.72 -22.41
CA GLU A 80 1.01 4.36 -21.42
C GLU A 80 0.25 4.62 -20.13
N GLN A 81 -0.94 5.19 -20.19
CA GLN A 81 -1.80 5.41 -19.02
C GLN A 81 -2.17 4.10 -18.31
N ILE A 82 -2.49 3.05 -19.07
CA ILE A 82 -2.75 1.71 -18.52
C ILE A 82 -1.51 1.19 -17.80
N ALA A 83 -0.33 1.29 -18.41
CA ALA A 83 0.90 0.84 -17.78
C ALA A 83 1.26 1.65 -16.53
N ASP A 84 0.97 2.95 -16.52
CA ASP A 84 1.18 3.81 -15.35
C ASP A 84 0.19 3.49 -14.23
N ALA A 85 -1.08 3.27 -14.55
CA ALA A 85 -2.08 2.78 -13.60
C ALA A 85 -1.65 1.44 -12.97
N HIS A 86 -1.16 0.51 -13.78
CA HIS A 86 -0.62 -0.77 -13.28
C HIS A 86 0.59 -0.59 -12.36
N ARG A 87 1.50 0.36 -12.66
CA ARG A 87 2.63 0.69 -11.79
C ARG A 87 2.18 1.32 -10.48
N ILE A 88 1.16 2.18 -10.52
CA ILE A 88 0.55 2.77 -9.33
C ILE A 88 -0.06 1.67 -8.47
N PHE A 89 -0.79 0.74 -9.07
CA PHE A 89 -1.35 -0.42 -8.36
C PHE A 89 -0.25 -1.25 -7.70
N LEU A 90 0.78 -1.62 -8.45
CA LEU A 90 1.90 -2.42 -7.95
C LEU A 90 2.62 -1.74 -6.77
N ARG A 91 2.77 -0.41 -6.83
CA ARG A 91 3.29 0.38 -5.70
C ARG A 91 2.40 0.30 -4.47
N GLY A 92 1.08 0.33 -4.65
CA GLY A 92 0.12 0.13 -3.55
C GLY A 92 0.29 -1.23 -2.88
N VAL A 93 0.45 -2.30 -3.68
CA VAL A 93 0.72 -3.64 -3.17
C VAL A 93 2.06 -3.69 -2.43
N ALA A 94 3.12 -3.10 -3.00
CA ALA A 94 4.43 -3.01 -2.35
C ALA A 94 4.36 -2.28 -1.01
N ALA A 95 3.64 -1.16 -0.95
CA ALA A 95 3.41 -0.42 0.30
C ALA A 95 2.68 -1.27 1.34
N SER A 96 1.82 -2.20 0.88
CA SER A 96 1.10 -3.10 1.79
C SER A 96 2.01 -4.10 2.48
N TYR A 97 3.06 -4.55 1.82
CA TYR A 97 4.02 -5.49 2.40
C TYR A 97 5.07 -4.81 3.28
N TRP A 98 5.26 -3.52 3.11
CA TRP A 98 6.27 -2.76 3.86
C TRP A 98 5.80 -2.30 5.26
N VAL A 99 4.68 -2.79 5.73
CA VAL A 99 4.06 -2.34 7.01
C VAL A 99 4.98 -2.58 8.21
N ASP A 100 5.72 -3.67 8.22
CA ASP A 100 6.68 -4.02 9.29
C ASP A 100 8.13 -3.57 8.99
N GLY A 101 8.35 -2.97 7.80
CA GLY A 101 9.66 -2.48 7.37
C GLY A 101 10.59 -3.57 6.83
N ILE A 102 10.08 -4.80 6.65
CA ILE A 102 10.83 -5.94 6.10
C ILE A 102 10.00 -6.58 5.00
N ILE A 103 10.60 -6.75 3.82
CA ILE A 103 9.99 -7.52 2.74
C ILE A 103 10.52 -8.96 2.81
N SER A 104 9.66 -9.89 3.12
CA SER A 104 9.99 -11.32 3.09
C SER A 104 10.21 -11.81 1.66
N ALA A 105 10.90 -12.94 1.51
CA ALA A 105 11.09 -13.55 0.19
C ALA A 105 9.76 -13.95 -0.48
N SER A 106 8.75 -14.32 0.31
CA SER A 106 7.41 -14.64 -0.20
C SER A 106 6.67 -13.41 -0.70
N GLU A 107 6.72 -12.29 0.02
CA GLU A 107 6.11 -11.02 -0.41
C GLU A 107 6.80 -10.45 -1.66
N HIS A 108 8.13 -10.56 -1.73
CA HIS A 108 8.86 -10.17 -2.92
C HIS A 108 8.46 -11.01 -4.14
N GLN A 109 8.33 -12.34 -3.99
CA GLN A 109 7.88 -13.22 -5.08
C GLN A 109 6.44 -12.90 -5.49
N ASP A 110 5.56 -12.69 -4.53
CA ASP A 110 4.17 -12.32 -4.78
C ASP A 110 4.06 -11.00 -5.55
N LEU A 111 4.88 -10.00 -5.21
CA LEU A 111 4.94 -8.75 -5.94
C LEU A 111 5.40 -8.92 -7.40
N ILE A 112 6.32 -9.84 -7.65
CA ILE A 112 6.73 -10.22 -9.00
C ILE A 112 5.56 -10.86 -9.76
N ASP A 113 4.86 -11.79 -9.12
CA ASP A 113 3.71 -12.48 -9.72
C ASP A 113 2.59 -11.46 -10.07
N VAL A 114 2.30 -10.50 -9.19
CA VAL A 114 1.36 -9.39 -9.46
C VAL A 114 1.85 -8.53 -10.63
N ALA A 115 3.13 -8.16 -10.68
CA ALA A 115 3.67 -7.38 -11.80
C ALA A 115 3.46 -8.09 -13.15
N VAL A 116 3.74 -9.40 -13.19
CA VAL A 116 3.56 -10.22 -14.40
C VAL A 116 2.09 -10.32 -14.78
N MET A 117 1.17 -10.52 -13.83
CA MET A 117 -0.27 -10.52 -14.09
C MET A 117 -0.78 -9.20 -14.66
N LEU A 118 -0.20 -8.08 -14.23
CA LEU A 118 -0.49 -6.74 -14.75
C LEU A 118 0.21 -6.46 -16.11
N GLY A 119 0.94 -7.42 -16.67
CA GLY A 119 1.69 -7.23 -17.92
C GLY A 119 2.91 -6.31 -17.78
N LEU A 120 3.37 -6.09 -16.57
CA LEU A 120 4.59 -5.35 -16.27
C LEU A 120 5.81 -6.30 -16.28
N PRO A 121 7.02 -5.80 -16.56
CA PRO A 121 8.23 -6.61 -16.42
C PRO A 121 8.49 -6.94 -14.93
N GLU A 122 9.12 -8.08 -14.65
CA GLU A 122 9.49 -8.49 -13.29
C GLU A 122 10.31 -7.42 -12.55
N SER A 123 11.12 -6.64 -13.28
CA SER A 123 11.87 -5.52 -12.71
C SER A 123 10.99 -4.44 -12.06
N ALA A 124 9.72 -4.35 -12.47
CA ALA A 124 8.78 -3.38 -11.90
C ALA A 124 8.51 -3.63 -10.40
N ALA A 125 8.59 -4.90 -9.96
CA ALA A 125 8.49 -5.23 -8.54
C ALA A 125 9.66 -4.62 -7.74
N ALA A 126 10.89 -4.74 -8.25
CA ALA A 126 12.05 -4.14 -7.61
C ALA A 126 12.03 -2.61 -7.68
N GLU A 127 11.46 -2.03 -8.73
CA GLU A 127 11.26 -0.58 -8.86
C GLU A 127 10.23 -0.09 -7.84
N ALA A 128 9.09 -0.78 -7.72
CA ALA A 128 8.06 -0.48 -6.74
C ALA A 128 8.61 -0.50 -5.31
N LEU A 129 9.53 -1.43 -5.00
CA LEU A 129 10.18 -1.51 -3.69
C LEU A 129 11.27 -0.44 -3.46
N ARG A 130 11.76 0.23 -4.49
CA ARG A 130 12.78 1.31 -4.36
C ARG A 130 12.18 2.70 -4.23
N ASP A 131 10.92 2.87 -4.59
CA ASP A 131 10.28 4.18 -4.55
C ASP A 131 9.96 4.55 -3.09
N PRO A 132 10.68 5.51 -2.49
CA PRO A 132 10.45 5.88 -1.10
C PRO A 132 9.09 6.54 -0.87
N SER A 133 8.40 7.02 -1.91
CA SER A 133 7.05 7.58 -1.81
C SER A 133 6.00 6.51 -1.50
N VAL A 134 6.28 5.26 -1.89
CA VAL A 134 5.45 4.08 -1.57
C VAL A 134 5.46 3.78 -0.07
N PHE A 135 6.57 4.09 0.58
CA PHE A 135 6.81 3.80 2.00
C PHE A 135 6.58 4.99 2.92
N ALA A 136 6.39 6.15 2.33
CA ALA A 136 5.83 7.26 3.07
C ALA A 136 4.33 6.97 3.21
N PRO A 137 3.81 6.64 4.40
CA PRO A 137 2.39 6.87 4.61
C PRO A 137 2.15 8.32 4.20
N THR A 138 1.09 8.57 3.44
CA THR A 138 0.63 9.91 2.99
C THR A 138 0.28 10.86 4.14
N THR A 139 0.69 10.54 5.31
CA THR A 139 0.93 11.52 6.32
C THR A 139 2.36 11.97 6.10
N ASP A 140 2.55 13.06 5.41
CA ASP A 140 3.71 13.96 5.53
C ASP A 140 3.78 14.51 6.97
N ALA A 141 3.65 13.61 7.90
CA ALA A 141 3.74 13.83 9.31
C ALA A 141 5.19 13.63 9.72
N ARG A 142 6.05 14.49 9.16
CA ARG A 142 7.29 14.77 9.85
C ARG A 142 6.92 15.07 11.30
N LEU A 143 7.41 14.26 12.21
CA LEU A 143 7.16 14.48 13.62
C LEU A 143 7.86 15.78 14.03
N THR A 144 7.11 16.69 14.62
CA THR A 144 7.60 17.99 15.08
C THR A 144 7.53 18.07 16.59
N PRO A 145 8.44 18.80 17.23
CA PRO A 145 8.35 19.00 18.68
C PRO A 145 6.95 19.47 19.09
N GLY A 146 6.40 18.79 20.10
CA GLY A 146 5.04 19.04 20.59
C GLY A 146 3.98 18.06 20.05
N ASP A 147 4.25 17.30 19.00
CA ASP A 147 3.33 16.29 18.48
C ASP A 147 3.04 15.21 19.52
N ARG A 148 1.77 14.79 19.57
CA ARG A 148 1.31 13.75 20.49
C ARG A 148 1.39 12.39 19.85
N ILE A 149 2.06 11.47 20.52
CA ILE A 149 2.19 10.09 20.08
C ILE A 149 1.70 9.13 21.15
N VAL A 150 1.23 7.98 20.73
CA VAL A 150 0.75 6.91 21.60
C VAL A 150 1.48 5.62 21.24
N PHE A 151 1.84 4.82 22.22
CA PHE A 151 2.39 3.49 22.04
C PHE A 151 1.38 2.41 22.45
N THR A 152 1.37 1.27 21.73
CA THR A 152 0.53 0.10 22.07
C THR A 152 1.19 -1.20 21.64
N GLY A 153 0.97 -2.27 22.44
CA GLY A 153 1.56 -3.59 22.23
C GLY A 153 2.95 -3.74 22.85
N ASP A 154 3.46 -4.97 22.78
CA ASP A 154 4.81 -5.33 23.25
C ASP A 154 5.78 -5.19 22.09
N MET A 155 6.62 -4.17 22.13
CA MET A 155 7.56 -3.80 21.10
C MET A 155 8.91 -4.49 21.29
N GLU A 156 9.73 -4.53 20.23
CA GLU A 156 11.08 -5.11 20.31
C GLU A 156 11.99 -4.29 21.20
N THR A 157 11.96 -2.95 21.06
CA THR A 157 12.67 -2.04 21.96
C THR A 157 11.85 -1.83 23.24
N PRO A 158 12.48 -1.90 24.40
CA PRO A 158 11.80 -1.62 25.67
C PRO A 158 11.07 -0.28 25.64
N ARG A 159 9.81 -0.28 26.02
CA ARG A 159 8.96 0.92 25.99
C ARG A 159 9.58 2.17 26.63
N PRO A 160 10.29 2.08 27.77
CA PRO A 160 10.94 3.26 28.35
C PRO A 160 11.98 3.89 27.44
N GLU A 161 12.67 3.10 26.60
CA GLU A 161 13.68 3.59 25.65
C GLU A 161 13.01 4.33 24.48
N LEU A 162 11.91 3.77 23.94
CA LEU A 162 11.11 4.42 22.89
C LEU A 162 10.51 5.75 23.40
N GLU A 163 10.01 5.76 24.62
CA GLU A 163 9.47 6.97 25.24
C GLU A 163 10.56 8.02 25.50
N ALA A 164 11.77 7.57 25.85
CA ALA A 164 12.91 8.46 26.02
C ALA A 164 13.36 9.08 24.68
N ALA A 165 13.44 8.26 23.62
CA ALA A 165 13.76 8.72 22.28
C ALA A 165 12.72 9.74 21.76
N ALA A 166 11.44 9.45 21.97
CA ALA A 166 10.35 10.38 21.64
C ALA A 166 10.49 11.72 22.35
N LYS A 167 10.75 11.69 23.65
CA LYS A 167 10.94 12.89 24.48
C LYS A 167 12.18 13.69 24.06
N ALA A 168 13.27 13.00 23.71
CA ALA A 168 14.49 13.64 23.22
C ALA A 168 14.24 14.39 21.89
N ALA A 169 13.35 13.87 21.03
CA ALA A 169 12.89 14.54 19.82
C ALA A 169 11.82 15.63 20.07
N GLY A 170 11.50 15.93 21.33
CA GLY A 170 10.52 16.93 21.72
C GLY A 170 9.06 16.51 21.60
N LEU A 171 8.79 15.21 21.37
CA LEU A 171 7.44 14.67 21.22
C LEU A 171 6.75 14.47 22.59
N ARG A 172 5.43 14.48 22.58
CA ARG A 172 4.60 14.24 23.76
C ARG A 172 4.03 12.82 23.72
N VAL A 173 4.53 11.94 24.58
CA VAL A 173 3.97 10.60 24.78
C VAL A 173 2.71 10.72 25.63
N VAL A 174 1.57 10.26 25.10
CA VAL A 174 0.26 10.28 25.77
C VAL A 174 -0.31 8.86 25.89
N GLY A 175 -1.18 8.66 26.87
CA GLY A 175 -1.70 7.32 27.20
C GLY A 175 -2.84 6.85 26.30
N SER A 176 -3.54 7.76 25.62
CA SER A 176 -4.75 7.46 24.85
C SER A 176 -4.75 8.18 23.50
N VAL A 177 -5.38 7.52 22.51
CA VAL A 177 -5.57 8.09 21.18
C VAL A 177 -6.73 9.09 21.18
N SER A 178 -6.50 10.23 20.55
CA SER A 178 -7.50 11.26 20.31
C SER A 178 -7.30 11.91 18.93
N ARG A 179 -8.19 12.78 18.49
CA ARG A 179 -8.03 13.56 17.24
C ARG A 179 -6.76 14.45 17.21
N LEU A 180 -6.14 14.66 18.36
CA LEU A 180 -4.89 15.41 18.47
C LEU A 180 -3.65 14.49 18.46
N THR A 181 -3.85 13.18 18.38
CA THR A 181 -2.76 12.20 18.29
C THR A 181 -2.23 12.19 16.85
N LYS A 182 -0.95 12.47 16.70
CA LYS A 182 -0.29 12.52 15.39
C LYS A 182 -0.07 11.14 14.79
N ILE A 183 0.41 10.20 15.60
CA ILE A 183 0.58 8.79 15.24
C ILE A 183 0.33 7.87 16.44
N LEU A 184 -0.08 6.66 16.15
CA LEU A 184 -0.06 5.51 17.06
C LEU A 184 1.08 4.59 16.65
N VAL A 185 2.05 4.38 17.52
CA VAL A 185 3.11 3.39 17.32
C VAL A 185 2.64 2.07 17.92
N ALA A 186 2.51 1.05 17.09
CA ALA A 186 1.99 -0.26 17.46
C ALA A 186 3.01 -1.36 17.15
N ALA A 187 3.13 -2.33 18.04
CA ALA A 187 3.90 -3.55 17.79
C ALA A 187 3.32 -4.34 16.61
N ASP A 188 1.98 -4.39 16.55
CA ASP A 188 1.21 -4.94 15.43
C ASP A 188 0.19 -3.90 14.96
N PRO A 189 0.39 -3.30 13.77
CA PRO A 189 -0.56 -2.33 13.19
C PRO A 189 -1.93 -2.92 12.86
N ALA A 190 -2.02 -4.24 12.65
CA ALA A 190 -3.27 -4.94 12.40
C ALA A 190 -4.02 -5.30 13.70
N SER A 191 -3.44 -5.03 14.88
CA SER A 191 -4.03 -5.42 16.16
C SER A 191 -5.41 -4.80 16.37
N GLU A 192 -6.29 -5.56 17.02
CA GLU A 192 -7.64 -5.14 17.44
C GLU A 192 -7.65 -4.50 18.85
N SER A 193 -6.50 -4.01 19.32
CA SER A 193 -6.40 -3.33 20.60
C SER A 193 -7.32 -2.10 20.65
N GLY A 194 -7.82 -1.76 21.83
CA GLY A 194 -8.71 -0.59 21.99
C GLY A 194 -8.07 0.72 21.45
N LYS A 195 -6.76 0.85 21.52
CA LYS A 195 -6.03 2.01 20.97
C LYS A 195 -5.96 1.96 19.45
N ALA A 196 -5.73 0.78 18.85
CA ALA A 196 -5.68 0.62 17.40
C ALA A 196 -7.06 0.86 16.77
N ARG A 197 -8.13 0.31 17.37
CA ARG A 197 -9.50 0.60 16.93
C ARG A 197 -9.82 2.10 17.03
N LYS A 198 -9.43 2.74 18.14
CA LYS A 198 -9.65 4.18 18.30
C LYS A 198 -8.85 5.01 17.30
N ALA A 199 -7.63 4.60 16.97
CA ALA A 199 -6.82 5.26 15.95
C ALA A 199 -7.50 5.21 14.57
N ARG A 200 -7.99 4.04 14.16
CA ARG A 200 -8.76 3.89 12.92
C ARG A 200 -10.03 4.75 12.92
N GLU A 201 -10.79 4.75 14.03
CA GLU A 201 -12.02 5.56 14.17
C GLU A 201 -11.78 7.06 13.98
N VAL A 202 -10.66 7.59 14.49
CA VAL A 202 -10.34 9.02 14.44
C VAL A 202 -9.41 9.41 13.29
N GLY A 203 -9.02 8.45 12.44
CA GLY A 203 -8.10 8.68 11.32
C GLY A 203 -6.65 8.93 11.74
N THR A 204 -6.23 8.45 12.92
CA THR A 204 -4.84 8.56 13.38
C THR A 204 -4.01 7.47 12.71
N PRO A 205 -2.92 7.79 11.98
CA PRO A 205 -2.05 6.81 11.37
C PRO A 205 -1.46 5.85 12.41
N ILE A 206 -1.44 4.55 12.07
CA ILE A 206 -0.79 3.52 12.87
C ILE A 206 0.51 3.16 12.17
N VAL A 207 1.62 3.20 12.90
CA VAL A 207 2.96 2.89 12.37
C VAL A 207 3.64 1.86 13.25
N THR A 208 4.58 1.12 12.67
CA THR A 208 5.45 0.23 13.44
C THR A 208 6.53 1.01 14.20
N GLU A 209 7.12 0.37 15.19
CA GLU A 209 8.28 0.88 15.92
C GLU A 209 9.42 1.29 14.98
N HIS A 210 9.73 0.47 14.01
CA HIS A 210 10.79 0.73 13.03
C HIS A 210 10.52 1.99 12.17
N VAL A 211 9.28 2.19 11.75
CA VAL A 211 8.86 3.40 11.02
C VAL A 211 8.95 4.62 11.92
N PHE A 212 8.57 4.51 13.19
CA PHE A 212 8.68 5.59 14.16
C PHE A 212 10.13 6.02 14.39
N LEU A 213 11.03 5.06 14.65
CA LEU A 213 12.46 5.34 14.89
C LEU A 213 13.15 6.02 13.70
N ARG A 214 12.73 5.71 12.48
CA ARG A 214 13.27 6.39 11.28
C ARG A 214 12.76 7.83 11.10
N ARG A 215 11.72 8.23 11.83
CA ARG A 215 11.11 9.57 11.75
C ARG A 215 11.54 10.51 12.87
N LEU A 216 12.28 9.99 13.83
CA LEU A 216 12.93 10.80 14.87
C LEU A 216 14.15 11.52 14.32
#